data_75f78e221e401653227b1a7cf989a860
#
_entry.id   75f78e221e401653227b1a7cf989a860
#
_cell.length_a   1.000
_cell.length_b   1.000
_cell.length_c   1.000
_cell.angle_alpha   90.00
_cell.angle_beta   90.00
_cell.angle_gamma   90.00
#
_symmetry.space_group_name_H-M   'P 1'
#
loop_
_entity.id
_entity.type
_entity.pdbx_description
1 polymer ?
#
loop_
_entity_poly.entity_id
_entity_poly.type
_entity_poly.pdbx_seq_one_letter_code
_entity_poly.pdbx_strand_id
1 'polypeptide(L)'
;MVTAGQTVTAVDIEGQQVADLFCFCANDPCEYLSAEHTRVALGRLFPHVGQRFESNRHQAILTRVADDSPGVHDMLCAACTPERYQLLGAEGWHASCEENLRSAPPCSDSPRSTSHSP
;
A
#
# COMPACT_ATOMS: atom_id res chain seq x y z
N MET A 1 10.00 2.82 -10.66
CA MET A 1 10.35 1.52 -10.04
C MET A 1 11.44 1.75 -9.01
N VAL A 2 11.35 1.07 -7.86
CA VAL A 2 12.34 1.15 -6.78
C VAL A 2 12.95 -0.23 -6.61
N THR A 3 14.27 -0.30 -6.51
CA THR A 3 15.00 -1.55 -6.32
C THR A 3 15.49 -1.69 -4.88
N ALA A 4 15.85 -2.91 -4.47
CA ALA A 4 16.40 -3.17 -3.14
C ALA A 4 17.58 -2.24 -2.83
N GLY A 5 17.61 -1.68 -1.63
CA GLY A 5 18.61 -0.71 -1.18
C GLY A 5 18.31 0.75 -1.52
N GLN A 6 17.31 1.02 -2.35
CA GLN A 6 16.83 2.37 -2.61
C GLN A 6 15.74 2.77 -1.61
N THR A 7 15.54 4.08 -1.43
CA THR A 7 14.50 4.64 -0.58
C THR A 7 13.51 5.46 -1.38
N VAL A 8 12.26 5.47 -0.91
CA VAL A 8 11.20 6.36 -1.36
C VAL A 8 10.86 7.27 -0.19
N THR A 9 10.76 8.56 -0.45
CA THR A 9 10.36 9.55 0.55
C THR A 9 9.07 10.22 0.10
N ALA A 10 8.03 10.16 0.94
CA ALA A 10 6.83 10.96 0.77
C ALA A 10 7.05 12.30 1.49
N VAL A 11 6.85 13.41 0.77
CA VAL A 11 7.04 14.76 1.31
C VAL A 11 5.72 15.51 1.24
N ASP A 12 5.22 15.93 2.40
CA ASP A 12 4.09 16.85 2.50
C ASP A 12 4.63 18.29 2.51
N ILE A 13 4.56 18.95 1.37
CA ILE A 13 5.21 20.26 1.15
C ILE A 13 4.55 21.37 1.97
N GLU A 14 3.24 21.33 2.12
CA GLU A 14 2.46 22.38 2.79
C GLU A 14 1.98 21.99 4.19
N GLY A 15 2.13 20.73 4.56
CA GLY A 15 1.57 20.16 5.77
C GLY A 15 0.06 19.93 5.68
N GLN A 16 -0.49 19.18 6.65
CA GLN A 16 -1.92 18.91 6.80
C GLN A 16 -2.56 18.15 5.62
N GLN A 17 -1.77 17.45 4.84
CA GLN A 17 -2.24 16.58 3.76
C GLN A 17 -2.06 15.10 4.15
N VAL A 18 -2.91 14.27 3.58
CA VAL A 18 -2.83 12.81 3.72
C VAL A 18 -2.32 12.23 2.41
N ALA A 19 -1.34 11.34 2.50
CA ALA A 19 -0.84 10.59 1.36
C ALA A 19 -1.09 9.10 1.58
N ASP A 20 -1.67 8.45 0.59
CA ASP A 20 -1.84 7.00 0.57
C ASP A 20 -0.74 6.34 -0.25
N LEU A 21 -0.16 5.27 0.28
CA LEU A 21 0.89 4.51 -0.37
C LEU A 21 0.38 3.14 -0.80
N PHE A 22 0.58 2.81 -2.06
CA PHE A 22 0.37 1.48 -2.61
C PHE A 22 1.67 0.96 -3.20
N CYS A 23 1.98 -0.30 -2.99
CA CYS A 23 3.22 -0.91 -3.44
C CYS A 23 2.96 -2.32 -3.96
N PHE A 24 3.52 -2.62 -5.12
CA PHE A 24 3.43 -3.91 -5.79
C PHE A 24 4.84 -4.41 -6.12
N CYS A 25 5.05 -5.71 -6.10
CA CYS A 25 6.29 -6.29 -6.57
C CYS A 25 6.37 -6.17 -8.10
N ALA A 26 7.49 -5.65 -8.60
CA ALA A 26 7.66 -5.41 -10.04
C ALA A 26 7.62 -6.71 -10.87
N ASN A 27 8.15 -7.80 -10.30
CA ASN A 27 8.21 -9.11 -10.98
C ASN A 27 6.90 -9.90 -10.89
N ASP A 28 6.05 -9.55 -9.93
CA ASP A 28 4.77 -10.21 -9.70
C ASP A 28 3.79 -9.22 -9.05
N PRO A 29 2.99 -8.50 -9.84
CA PRO A 29 2.02 -7.54 -9.31
C PRO A 29 0.93 -8.15 -8.43
N CYS A 30 0.79 -9.49 -8.40
CA CYS A 30 -0.08 -10.19 -7.49
C CYS A 30 0.45 -10.22 -6.05
N GLU A 31 1.72 -9.89 -5.87
CA GLU A 31 2.30 -9.65 -4.56
C GLU A 31 2.37 -8.14 -4.29
N TYR A 32 1.71 -7.70 -3.24
CA TYR A 32 1.56 -6.29 -2.90
C TYR A 32 1.66 -6.07 -1.40
N LEU A 33 1.94 -4.85 -0.99
CA LEU A 33 1.91 -4.45 0.40
C LEU A 33 0.51 -4.66 0.97
N SER A 34 0.42 -5.49 2.00
CA SER A 34 -0.83 -5.81 2.66
C SER A 34 -0.90 -5.16 4.05
N ALA A 35 -1.86 -4.26 4.19
CA ALA A 35 -2.14 -3.61 5.47
C ALA A 35 -2.54 -4.64 6.54
N GLU A 36 -3.41 -5.57 6.19
CA GLU A 36 -3.91 -6.58 7.12
C GLU A 36 -2.80 -7.50 7.62
N HIS A 37 -1.97 -8.02 6.72
CA HIS A 37 -0.86 -8.90 7.08
C HIS A 37 0.18 -8.16 7.94
N THR A 38 0.49 -6.92 7.59
CA THR A 38 1.41 -6.08 8.37
C THR A 38 0.89 -5.84 9.79
N ARG A 39 -0.39 -5.49 9.94
CA ARG A 39 -0.99 -5.26 11.26
C ARG A 39 -0.97 -6.52 12.12
N VAL A 40 -1.29 -7.66 11.56
CA VAL A 40 -1.26 -8.94 12.29
C VAL A 40 0.17 -9.28 12.73
N ALA A 41 1.15 -9.12 11.84
CA ALA A 41 2.55 -9.43 12.14
C ALA A 41 3.14 -8.53 13.24
N LEU A 42 2.77 -7.25 13.26
CA LEU A 42 3.33 -6.27 14.19
C LEU A 42 2.46 -6.05 15.43
N GLY A 43 1.19 -6.42 15.41
CA GLY A 43 0.24 -6.14 16.48
C GLY A 43 0.00 -4.64 16.69
N ARG A 44 0.08 -3.83 15.62
CA ARG A 44 -0.09 -2.37 15.67
C ARG A 44 -0.64 -1.80 14.37
N LEU A 45 -1.11 -0.56 14.40
CA LEU A 45 -1.76 0.09 13.27
C LEU A 45 -0.78 0.53 12.18
N PHE A 46 0.48 0.73 12.51
CA PHE A 46 1.52 1.17 11.58
C PHE A 46 2.90 0.76 12.08
N PRO A 47 3.86 0.39 11.20
CA PRO A 47 5.21 0.03 11.62
C PRO A 47 5.94 1.20 12.29
N HIS A 48 6.71 0.93 13.32
CA HIS A 48 7.69 1.88 13.83
C HIS A 48 8.89 2.00 12.87
N VAL A 49 9.68 3.07 13.03
CA VAL A 49 10.97 3.17 12.33
C VAL A 49 11.81 1.93 12.62
N GLY A 50 12.35 1.32 11.59
CA GLY A 50 13.07 0.06 11.63
C GLY A 50 12.23 -1.19 11.44
N GLN A 51 10.90 -1.10 11.48
CA GLN A 51 10.00 -2.21 11.23
C GLN A 51 9.59 -2.30 9.75
N ARG A 52 9.13 -3.49 9.36
CA ARG A 52 8.80 -3.83 7.98
C ARG A 52 7.31 -3.82 7.72
N PHE A 53 6.96 -3.43 6.51
CA PHE A 53 5.67 -3.76 5.91
C PHE A 53 5.75 -5.14 5.27
N GLU A 54 4.69 -5.91 5.38
CA GLU A 54 4.59 -7.23 4.79
C GLU A 54 3.70 -7.22 3.55
N SER A 55 4.04 -8.12 2.62
CA SER A 55 3.19 -8.42 1.48
C SER A 55 2.04 -9.36 1.87
N ASN A 56 1.08 -9.51 0.95
CA ASN A 56 0.01 -10.51 1.06
C ASN A 56 0.51 -11.97 1.05
N ARG A 57 1.80 -12.17 0.87
CA ARG A 57 2.48 -13.48 0.98
C ARG A 57 3.42 -13.58 2.18
N HIS A 58 3.25 -12.66 3.15
CA HIS A 58 4.08 -12.60 4.37
C HIS A 58 5.58 -12.39 4.12
N GLN A 59 5.92 -11.72 3.02
CA GLN A 59 7.29 -11.32 2.72
C GLN A 59 7.52 -9.85 3.06
N ALA A 60 8.74 -9.50 3.46
CA ALA A 60 9.11 -8.11 3.65
C ALA A 60 9.09 -7.38 2.30
N ILE A 61 8.38 -6.28 2.20
CA ILE A 61 8.28 -5.50 0.95
C ILE A 61 8.91 -4.11 1.08
N LEU A 62 8.73 -3.45 2.20
CA LEU A 62 9.32 -2.16 2.54
C LEU A 62 9.74 -2.14 4.00
N THR A 63 10.72 -1.31 4.33
CA THR A 63 11.10 -1.00 5.71
C THR A 63 10.93 0.51 5.94
N ARG A 64 10.29 0.89 7.04
CA ARG A 64 10.22 2.29 7.45
C ARG A 64 11.57 2.69 8.05
N VAL A 65 12.30 3.56 7.36
CA VAL A 65 13.67 3.92 7.76
C VAL A 65 13.76 5.25 8.51
N ALA A 66 12.87 6.19 8.23
CA ALA A 66 12.83 7.49 8.90
C ALA A 66 11.44 8.10 8.84
N ASP A 67 11.12 8.97 9.79
CA ASP A 67 9.92 9.78 9.80
C ASP A 67 10.13 11.01 10.71
N ASP A 68 10.07 12.18 10.11
CA ASP A 68 10.14 13.46 10.80
C ASP A 68 8.78 14.20 10.88
N SER A 69 7.72 13.52 10.44
CA SER A 69 6.34 14.00 10.53
C SER A 69 5.79 13.88 11.97
N PRO A 70 4.59 14.41 12.26
CA PRO A 70 3.91 14.18 13.54
C PRO A 70 3.68 12.70 13.87
N GLY A 71 3.85 11.79 12.93
CA GLY A 71 3.82 10.34 13.16
C GLY A 71 2.43 9.74 13.34
N VAL A 72 1.38 10.43 12.95
CA VAL A 72 0.01 9.94 13.01
C VAL A 72 -0.29 9.20 11.71
N HIS A 73 -0.02 7.90 11.70
CA HIS A 73 -0.23 7.02 10.55
C HIS A 73 -1.09 5.82 10.91
N ASP A 74 -1.83 5.32 9.95
CA ASP A 74 -2.55 4.06 10.06
C ASP A 74 -2.62 3.32 8.71
N MET A 75 -3.15 2.12 8.74
CA MET A 75 -3.42 1.28 7.57
C MET A 75 -4.89 0.81 7.59
N LEU A 76 -5.80 1.69 7.98
CA LEU A 76 -7.21 1.37 8.18
C LEU A 76 -8.11 1.82 7.05
N CYS A 77 -7.71 2.87 6.31
CA CYS A 77 -8.53 3.44 5.27
C CYS A 77 -8.42 2.64 3.97
N ALA A 78 -9.56 2.38 3.34
CA ALA A 78 -9.62 1.85 2.00
C ALA A 78 -9.18 2.91 0.97
N ALA A 79 -8.79 2.46 -0.22
CA ALA A 79 -8.57 3.35 -1.35
C ALA A 79 -9.80 4.23 -1.60
N CYS A 80 -9.59 5.51 -1.88
CA CYS A 80 -10.68 6.42 -2.19
C CYS A 80 -11.39 5.99 -3.47
N THR A 81 -12.72 6.13 -3.49
CA THR A 81 -13.58 5.74 -4.60
C THR A 81 -14.27 6.95 -5.22
N PRO A 82 -14.76 6.85 -6.48
CA PRO A 82 -15.56 7.91 -7.09
C PRO A 82 -16.78 8.28 -6.24
N GLU A 83 -17.45 7.30 -5.65
CA GLU A 83 -18.63 7.49 -4.80
C GLU A 83 -18.29 8.29 -3.54
N ARG A 84 -17.09 8.07 -2.99
CA ARG A 84 -16.60 8.84 -1.83
C ARG A 84 -16.51 10.33 -2.16
N TYR A 85 -16.00 10.66 -3.34
CA TYR A 85 -15.90 12.06 -3.77
C TYR A 85 -17.29 12.69 -3.99
N GLN A 86 -18.26 11.96 -4.53
CA GLN A 86 -19.64 12.41 -4.66
C GLN A 86 -20.26 12.72 -3.28
N LEU A 87 -20.05 11.85 -2.30
CA LEU A 87 -20.49 12.07 -0.92
C LEU A 87 -19.86 13.32 -0.28
N LEU A 88 -18.65 13.67 -0.69
CA LEU A 88 -17.95 14.87 -0.22
C LEU A 88 -18.33 16.13 -1.02
N GLY A 89 -19.26 16.04 -1.97
CA GLY A 89 -19.78 17.17 -2.74
C GLY A 89 -19.01 17.48 -4.02
N ALA A 90 -18.14 16.59 -4.49
CA ALA A 90 -17.48 16.76 -5.78
C ALA A 90 -18.52 16.69 -6.92
N GLU A 91 -18.51 17.68 -7.80
CA GLU A 91 -19.33 17.71 -9.01
C GLU A 91 -18.52 17.17 -10.20
N GLY A 92 -19.12 16.22 -10.94
CA GLY A 92 -18.48 15.61 -12.10
C GLY A 92 -17.44 14.54 -11.75
N TRP A 93 -16.60 14.22 -12.72
CA TRP A 93 -15.56 13.19 -12.55
C TRP A 93 -14.41 13.70 -11.68
N HIS A 94 -13.96 12.85 -10.77
CA HIS A 94 -12.76 13.06 -9.97
C HIS A 94 -11.92 11.78 -9.95
N ALA A 95 -10.62 11.92 -10.18
CA ALA A 95 -9.69 10.79 -10.10
C ALA A 95 -9.72 10.16 -8.71
N SER A 96 -9.68 8.84 -8.66
CA SER A 96 -9.69 8.07 -7.41
C SER A 96 -8.56 7.05 -7.36
N CYS A 97 -8.12 6.71 -6.15
CA CYS A 97 -7.11 5.67 -5.97
C CYS A 97 -7.58 4.30 -6.48
N GLU A 98 -8.87 3.99 -6.29
CA GLU A 98 -9.44 2.74 -6.78
C GLU A 98 -9.34 2.61 -8.31
N GLU A 99 -9.70 3.65 -9.05
CA GLU A 99 -9.59 3.64 -10.51
C GLU A 99 -8.14 3.55 -10.98
N ASN A 100 -7.25 4.28 -10.32
CA ASN A 100 -5.81 4.21 -10.60
C ASN A 100 -5.24 2.81 -10.36
N LEU A 101 -5.65 2.16 -9.27
CA LEU A 101 -5.23 0.78 -8.96
C LEU A 101 -5.78 -0.22 -9.97
N ARG A 102 -7.03 -0.07 -10.41
CA ARG A 102 -7.63 -0.92 -11.45
C ARG A 102 -6.95 -0.76 -12.81
N SER A 103 -6.37 0.40 -13.08
CA SER A 103 -5.60 0.68 -14.29
C SER A 103 -4.17 0.14 -14.23
N ALA A 104 -3.71 -0.31 -13.07
CA ALA A 104 -2.41 -0.96 -12.92
C ALA A 104 -2.38 -2.30 -13.67
N PRO A 105 -1.20 -2.80 -14.08
CA PRO A 105 -1.10 -4.07 -14.78
C PRO A 105 -1.83 -5.18 -14.03
N PRO A 106 -2.70 -5.96 -14.71
CA PRO A 106 -3.46 -7.00 -14.06
C PRO A 106 -2.51 -8.07 -13.52
N CYS A 107 -2.85 -8.55 -12.32
CA CYS A 107 -2.32 -9.79 -11.80
C CYS A 107 -2.67 -10.90 -12.80
N SER A 108 -1.70 -11.47 -13.48
CA SER A 108 -1.93 -12.68 -14.26
C SER A 108 -2.16 -13.83 -13.28
N ASP A 109 -3.37 -14.38 -13.26
CA ASP A 109 -3.70 -15.60 -12.54
C ASP A 109 -2.86 -16.76 -13.10
N SER A 110 -1.64 -16.84 -12.65
CA SER A 110 -0.86 -18.06 -12.82
C SER A 110 -1.45 -19.10 -11.87
N PRO A 111 -1.91 -20.27 -12.35
CA PRO A 111 -2.49 -21.27 -11.48
C PRO A 111 -1.44 -21.62 -10.40
N ARG A 112 -1.82 -21.44 -9.14
CA ARG A 112 -1.02 -21.92 -8.03
C ARG A 112 -0.81 -23.41 -8.23
N SER A 113 0.43 -23.80 -8.48
CA SER A 113 0.81 -25.21 -8.42
C SER A 113 0.59 -25.67 -6.98
N THR A 114 -0.55 -26.29 -6.73
CA THR A 114 -0.80 -27.00 -5.49
C THR A 114 0.03 -28.29 -5.55
N SER A 115 1.30 -28.18 -5.21
CA SER A 115 2.10 -29.35 -4.88
C SER A 115 1.68 -29.79 -3.46
N HIS A 116 0.59 -30.49 -3.36
CA HIS A 116 0.34 -31.37 -2.23
C HIS A 116 1.22 -32.60 -2.47
N SER A 117 2.34 -32.65 -1.79
CA SER A 117 3.04 -33.92 -1.60
C SER A 117 2.34 -34.69 -0.49
N PRO A 118 2.11 -36.02 -0.67
CA PRO A 118 1.50 -36.88 0.33
C PRO A 118 2.39 -37.08 1.55
#